data_acb0e764271b712fda6196aa41eca03b
#
_entry.id   acb0e764271b712fda6196aa41eca03b
#
_cell.length_a   1.000
_cell.length_b   1.000
_cell.length_c   1.000
_cell.angle_alpha   90.00
_cell.angle_beta   90.00
_cell.angle_gamma   90.00
#
_symmetry.space_group_name_H-M   'P 1'
#
loop_
_entity.id
_entity.type
_entity.pdbx_description
1 polymer ?
#
loop_
_entity_poly.entity_id
_entity_poly.type
_entity_poly.pdbx_seq_one_letter_code
_entity_poly.pdbx_strand_id
1 'polypeptide(L)'
;THAKRIAQPRNLFYDGQLQACRESLEKLSKTNRQDRDVVNLDLAVVDLLSGQAKQAETRLKEVRDRFDHLEQDSFAEKTVSMWTDDQVRSYSGEDYEKILLRVFLSLSNLMQDGMDAESYTLQIQDKHEQLAEQFESSSGKKKDEYTPLPLGFYMRGMLREATHHDYDDASRNYAIASNLLPNSEPLQWDLARVQSGVHSQPGHGVVYVFAMVGRGPYKVEVAEQPTSAALLIADQIISAVGPYKLPPTIAPIKIPDIVVPPTDVDSVGVQINAQRIGPTSSLANIEQLAISTFQANRNSIMARAVARRVIKKATIVAAKSSMDKGGLTAIGMDLAGIAWEASEAADTRCWGLLPRDIQVLRVEVPTGDHQLQLSPLSASRPVGPSQQTPVRVVDGQNTYVICWFPDARSVSQIMCSNR
;
A
#
# COMPACT_ATOMS: atom_id res chain seq x y z
N THR A 1 10.03 12.19 12.56
CA THR A 1 9.57 11.50 11.34
C THR A 1 8.23 10.82 11.59
N HIS A 2 7.49 10.53 10.51
CA HIS A 2 6.23 9.76 10.55
C HIS A 2 6.45 8.39 11.21
N ALA A 3 7.51 7.67 10.83
CA ALA A 3 7.85 6.36 11.38
C ALA A 3 7.88 6.32 12.92
N LYS A 4 8.38 7.37 13.57
CA LYS A 4 8.42 7.46 15.04
C LYS A 4 7.02 7.70 15.61
N ARG A 5 6.19 8.52 14.94
CA ARG A 5 4.83 8.85 15.40
C ARG A 5 3.87 7.66 15.28
N ILE A 6 4.02 6.86 14.20
CA ILE A 6 3.14 5.72 13.94
C ILE A 6 3.56 4.44 14.69
N ALA A 7 4.74 4.41 15.32
CA ALA A 7 5.28 3.20 15.97
C ALA A 7 4.35 2.65 17.05
N GLN A 8 3.81 3.51 17.92
CA GLN A 8 2.89 3.10 18.98
C GLN A 8 1.54 2.60 18.41
N PRO A 9 0.82 3.35 17.55
CA PRO A 9 -0.39 2.83 16.92
C PRO A 9 -0.19 1.49 16.22
N ARG A 10 0.91 1.33 15.48
CA ARG A 10 1.23 0.09 14.79
C ARG A 10 1.42 -1.09 15.74
N ASN A 11 2.09 -0.90 16.87
CA ASN A 11 2.22 -1.95 17.89
C ASN A 11 0.85 -2.32 18.47
N LEU A 12 0.02 -1.33 18.83
CA LEU A 12 -1.34 -1.57 19.31
C LEU A 12 -2.18 -2.35 18.30
N PHE A 13 -2.01 -2.08 17.00
CA PHE A 13 -2.68 -2.81 15.94
C PHE A 13 -2.27 -4.29 15.93
N TYR A 14 -0.98 -4.58 15.93
CA TYR A 14 -0.48 -5.97 15.90
C TYR A 14 -0.76 -6.73 17.20
N ASP A 15 -0.95 -6.03 18.31
CA ASP A 15 -1.40 -6.62 19.58
C ASP A 15 -2.92 -6.86 19.61
N GLY A 16 -3.65 -6.56 18.52
CA GLY A 16 -5.12 -6.71 18.44
C GLY A 16 -5.91 -5.67 19.22
N GLN A 17 -5.25 -4.60 19.70
CA GLN A 17 -5.87 -3.52 20.48
C GLN A 17 -6.45 -2.46 19.52
N LEU A 18 -7.40 -2.86 18.66
CA LEU A 18 -7.93 -2.02 17.58
C LEU A 18 -8.52 -0.69 18.06
N GLN A 19 -9.24 -0.70 19.19
CA GLN A 19 -9.83 0.53 19.73
C GLN A 19 -8.76 1.52 20.20
N ALA A 20 -7.74 1.07 20.94
CA ALA A 20 -6.64 1.92 21.38
C ALA A 20 -5.78 2.41 20.20
N CYS A 21 -5.59 1.57 19.18
CA CYS A 21 -4.96 1.94 17.93
C CYS A 21 -5.74 3.06 17.24
N ARG A 22 -7.05 2.93 17.09
CA ARG A 22 -7.94 3.95 16.52
C ARG A 22 -7.81 5.29 17.23
N GLU A 23 -7.95 5.32 18.54
CA GLU A 23 -7.85 6.55 19.36
C GLU A 23 -6.49 7.25 19.18
N SER A 24 -5.41 6.47 19.13
CA SER A 24 -4.06 6.98 18.89
C SER A 24 -3.90 7.58 17.50
N LEU A 25 -4.41 6.90 16.47
CA LEU A 25 -4.41 7.38 15.09
C LEU A 25 -5.28 8.63 14.89
N GLU A 26 -6.47 8.67 15.48
CA GLU A 26 -7.35 9.86 15.41
C GLU A 26 -6.71 11.09 16.06
N LYS A 27 -6.03 10.91 17.19
CA LYS A 27 -5.25 11.98 17.81
C LYS A 27 -4.14 12.47 16.88
N LEU A 28 -3.42 11.55 16.25
CA LEU A 28 -2.35 11.87 15.31
C LEU A 28 -2.88 12.62 14.07
N SER A 29 -3.98 12.19 13.48
CA SER A 29 -4.63 12.83 12.33
C SER A 29 -5.05 14.28 12.63
N LYS A 30 -5.48 14.59 13.86
CA LYS A 30 -5.88 15.94 14.29
C LYS A 30 -4.68 16.84 14.58
N THR A 31 -3.60 16.29 15.12
CA THR A 31 -2.43 17.07 15.57
C THR A 31 -1.40 17.28 14.46
N ASN A 32 -1.36 16.42 13.45
CA ASN A 32 -0.38 16.48 12.37
C ASN A 32 -1.05 16.48 10.99
N ARG A 33 -1.27 17.69 10.46
CA ARG A 33 -1.94 17.87 9.15
C ARG A 33 -1.16 17.26 7.98
N GLN A 34 0.17 17.20 8.05
CA GLN A 34 1.02 16.68 6.98
C GLN A 34 0.92 15.15 6.84
N ASP A 35 0.63 14.46 7.94
CA ASP A 35 0.46 13.00 7.98
C ASP A 35 -1.00 12.58 7.84
N ARG A 36 -1.94 13.53 7.73
CA ARG A 36 -3.39 13.25 7.81
C ARG A 36 -3.83 12.18 6.82
N ASP A 37 -3.38 12.27 5.59
CA ASP A 37 -3.84 11.36 4.53
C ASP A 37 -3.30 9.94 4.77
N VAL A 38 -2.02 9.79 5.10
CA VAL A 38 -1.43 8.47 5.40
C VAL A 38 -2.01 7.88 6.69
N VAL A 39 -2.29 8.69 7.71
CA VAL A 39 -2.94 8.22 8.94
C VAL A 39 -4.39 7.81 8.68
N ASN A 40 -5.10 8.47 7.76
CA ASN A 40 -6.45 8.07 7.36
C ASN A 40 -6.46 6.73 6.61
N LEU A 41 -5.41 6.39 5.86
CA LEU A 41 -5.25 5.04 5.29
C LEU A 41 -5.15 3.97 6.38
N ASP A 42 -4.34 4.23 7.42
CA ASP A 42 -4.22 3.31 8.57
C ASP A 42 -5.54 3.22 9.35
N LEU A 43 -6.23 4.36 9.56
CA LEU A 43 -7.55 4.37 10.19
C LEU A 43 -8.59 3.57 9.41
N ALA A 44 -8.55 3.60 8.08
CA ALA A 44 -9.47 2.82 7.25
C ALA A 44 -9.28 1.31 7.42
N VAL A 45 -8.03 0.84 7.60
CA VAL A 45 -7.75 -0.56 7.94
C VAL A 45 -8.34 -0.91 9.29
N VAL A 46 -8.14 -0.07 10.32
CA VAL A 46 -8.69 -0.30 11.67
C VAL A 46 -10.22 -0.28 11.66
N ASP A 47 -10.83 0.65 10.89
CA ASP A 47 -12.28 0.73 10.73
C ASP A 47 -12.84 -0.54 10.09
N LEU A 48 -12.22 -1.01 8.99
CA LEU A 48 -12.62 -2.24 8.32
C LEU A 48 -12.59 -3.43 9.28
N LEU A 49 -11.45 -3.65 9.95
CA LEU A 49 -11.25 -4.77 10.87
C LEU A 49 -12.08 -4.69 12.15
N SER A 50 -12.61 -3.51 12.47
CA SER A 50 -13.56 -3.31 13.56
C SER A 50 -15.03 -3.49 13.13
N GLY A 51 -15.28 -4.00 11.90
CA GLY A 51 -16.63 -4.17 11.35
C GLY A 51 -17.29 -2.88 10.88
N GLN A 52 -16.54 -1.78 10.75
CA GLN A 52 -17.05 -0.48 10.31
C GLN A 52 -16.72 -0.23 8.84
N ALA A 53 -17.09 -1.18 7.98
CA ALA A 53 -16.74 -1.18 6.56
C ALA A 53 -17.18 0.09 5.81
N LYS A 54 -18.35 0.66 6.14
CA LYS A 54 -18.84 1.93 5.57
C LYS A 54 -17.94 3.11 5.93
N GLN A 55 -17.44 3.14 7.16
CA GLN A 55 -16.54 4.21 7.60
C GLN A 55 -15.17 4.08 6.94
N ALA A 56 -14.66 2.85 6.81
CA ALA A 56 -13.44 2.55 6.07
C ALA A 56 -13.55 3.03 4.62
N GLU A 57 -14.63 2.69 3.92
CA GLU A 57 -14.89 3.12 2.55
C GLU A 57 -14.94 4.64 2.42
N THR A 58 -15.63 5.33 3.34
CA THR A 58 -15.71 6.80 3.33
C THR A 58 -14.33 7.45 3.46
N ARG A 59 -13.49 6.98 4.41
CA ARG A 59 -12.13 7.49 4.57
C ARG A 59 -11.25 7.23 3.34
N LEU A 60 -11.36 6.03 2.78
CA LEU A 60 -10.60 5.68 1.58
C LEU A 60 -11.01 6.52 0.37
N LYS A 61 -12.31 6.84 0.20
CA LYS A 61 -12.80 7.77 -0.84
C LYS A 61 -12.17 9.16 -0.68
N GLU A 62 -12.17 9.71 0.53
CA GLU A 62 -11.57 11.02 0.81
C GLU A 62 -10.07 11.05 0.47
N VAL A 63 -9.32 10.00 0.84
CA VAL A 63 -7.88 9.92 0.55
C VAL A 63 -7.64 9.71 -0.95
N ARG A 64 -8.43 8.87 -1.64
CA ARG A 64 -8.35 8.65 -3.09
C ARG A 64 -8.52 9.97 -3.84
N ASP A 65 -9.59 10.71 -3.54
CA ASP A 65 -9.92 11.96 -4.23
C ASP A 65 -8.80 13.00 -4.01
N ARG A 66 -8.20 13.01 -2.82
CA ARG A 66 -7.07 13.88 -2.53
C ARG A 66 -5.80 13.46 -3.28
N PHE A 67 -5.49 12.18 -3.35
CA PHE A 67 -4.34 11.68 -4.12
C PHE A 67 -4.50 12.00 -5.62
N ASP A 68 -5.68 11.76 -6.18
CA ASP A 68 -5.97 12.03 -7.59
C ASP A 68 -5.87 13.55 -7.90
N HIS A 69 -6.32 14.42 -6.99
CA HIS A 69 -6.15 15.88 -7.11
C HIS A 69 -4.67 16.30 -7.06
N LEU A 70 -3.90 15.77 -6.09
CA LEU A 70 -2.47 16.10 -5.98
C LEU A 70 -1.65 15.63 -7.19
N GLU A 71 -2.04 14.54 -7.83
CA GLU A 71 -1.41 14.10 -9.07
C GLU A 71 -1.68 15.07 -10.23
N GLN A 72 -2.92 15.52 -10.39
CA GLN A 72 -3.28 16.51 -11.45
C GLN A 72 -2.50 17.80 -11.28
N ASP A 73 -2.40 18.33 -10.07
CA ASP A 73 -1.64 19.55 -9.76
C ASP A 73 -0.14 19.37 -10.04
N SER A 74 0.42 18.19 -9.74
CA SER A 74 1.85 17.91 -9.98
C SER A 74 2.22 17.87 -11.46
N PHE A 75 1.28 17.53 -12.34
CA PHE A 75 1.49 17.62 -13.79
C PHE A 75 1.52 19.07 -14.29
N ALA A 76 0.76 19.97 -13.67
CA ALA A 76 0.72 21.40 -14.03
C ALA A 76 1.95 22.17 -13.51
N GLU A 77 2.55 21.77 -12.38
CA GLU A 77 3.60 22.52 -11.66
C GLU A 77 5.01 21.88 -11.73
N LYS A 78 5.34 21.12 -12.77
CA LYS A 78 6.60 20.33 -12.86
C LYS A 78 7.91 21.06 -12.54
N THR A 79 7.94 22.39 -12.45
CA THR A 79 9.17 23.19 -12.33
C THR A 79 9.45 23.77 -10.93
N VAL A 80 8.46 24.05 -10.10
CA VAL A 80 8.64 24.77 -8.83
C VAL A 80 8.57 23.88 -7.59
N SER A 81 7.79 22.81 -7.61
CA SER A 81 7.56 21.95 -6.45
C SER A 81 8.74 21.03 -6.07
N MET A 82 9.77 20.98 -6.92
CA MET A 82 10.97 20.13 -6.71
C MET A 82 11.83 20.58 -5.51
N TRP A 83 11.59 21.79 -4.99
CA TRP A 83 12.48 22.49 -4.05
C TRP A 83 11.95 22.58 -2.63
N THR A 84 10.67 22.29 -2.41
CA THR A 84 10.10 22.26 -1.07
C THR A 84 10.53 20.99 -0.32
N ASP A 85 10.66 21.10 0.99
CA ASP A 85 10.93 19.96 1.86
C ASP A 85 9.86 18.87 1.63
N ASP A 86 10.29 17.61 1.37
CA ASP A 86 9.37 16.49 1.15
C ASP A 86 8.35 16.32 2.29
N GLN A 87 8.72 16.76 3.51
CA GLN A 87 7.79 16.75 4.65
C GLN A 87 6.73 17.85 4.61
N VAL A 88 7.00 18.97 3.94
CA VAL A 88 6.01 20.07 3.77
C VAL A 88 5.03 19.75 2.66
N ARG A 89 5.44 18.92 1.69
CA ARG A 89 4.57 18.46 0.60
C ARG A 89 3.49 17.53 1.12
N SER A 90 2.27 17.68 0.63
CA SER A 90 1.19 16.74 0.90
C SER A 90 1.59 15.32 0.45
N TYR A 91 1.27 14.32 1.26
CA TYR A 91 1.50 12.93 0.90
C TYR A 91 0.56 12.51 -0.21
N SER A 92 1.09 11.98 -1.31
CA SER A 92 0.31 11.55 -2.48
C SER A 92 0.27 10.02 -2.67
N GLY A 93 0.84 9.27 -1.73
CA GLY A 93 0.93 7.81 -1.82
C GLY A 93 2.02 7.30 -2.76
N GLU A 94 2.52 6.12 -2.48
CA GLU A 94 3.35 5.35 -3.43
C GLU A 94 2.43 4.72 -4.49
N ASP A 95 2.95 4.40 -5.67
CA ASP A 95 2.12 3.90 -6.77
C ASP A 95 1.35 2.63 -6.41
N TYR A 96 2.00 1.68 -5.72
CA TYR A 96 1.32 0.48 -5.24
C TYR A 96 0.26 0.77 -4.17
N GLU A 97 0.43 1.81 -3.34
CA GLU A 97 -0.55 2.21 -2.34
C GLU A 97 -1.81 2.80 -2.98
N LYS A 98 -1.66 3.53 -4.09
CA LYS A 98 -2.79 4.07 -4.87
C LYS A 98 -3.66 2.94 -5.47
N ILE A 99 -3.03 1.85 -5.89
CA ILE A 99 -3.73 0.65 -6.34
C ILE A 99 -4.41 -0.06 -5.16
N LEU A 100 -3.66 -0.32 -4.09
CA LEU A 100 -4.18 -0.99 -2.90
C LEU A 100 -5.31 -0.22 -2.23
N LEU A 101 -5.28 1.11 -2.25
CA LEU A 101 -6.38 1.95 -1.78
C LEU A 101 -7.70 1.58 -2.48
N ARG A 102 -7.68 1.39 -3.80
CA ARG A 102 -8.85 0.98 -4.58
C ARG A 102 -9.23 -0.48 -4.35
N VAL A 103 -8.27 -1.35 -4.09
CA VAL A 103 -8.53 -2.73 -3.62
C VAL A 103 -9.28 -2.71 -2.28
N PHE A 104 -8.79 -1.93 -1.31
CA PHE A 104 -9.45 -1.82 -0.01
C PHE A 104 -10.82 -1.12 -0.08
N LEU A 105 -11.03 -0.19 -1.02
CA LEU A 105 -12.36 0.35 -1.33
C LEU A 105 -13.32 -0.76 -1.77
N SER A 106 -12.89 -1.60 -2.73
CA SER A 106 -13.70 -2.73 -3.19
C SER A 106 -13.97 -3.73 -2.06
N LEU A 107 -12.95 -4.12 -1.28
CA LEU A 107 -13.13 -5.01 -0.13
C LEU A 107 -14.06 -4.43 0.95
N SER A 108 -13.93 -3.13 1.25
CA SER A 108 -14.81 -2.47 2.22
C SER A 108 -16.26 -2.44 1.74
N ASN A 109 -16.50 -2.23 0.45
CA ASN A 109 -17.83 -2.23 -0.13
C ASN A 109 -18.43 -3.66 -0.18
N LEU A 110 -17.62 -4.69 -0.49
CA LEU A 110 -18.04 -6.10 -0.44
C LEU A 110 -18.47 -6.56 0.96
N MET A 111 -17.92 -5.96 2.02
CA MET A 111 -18.36 -6.21 3.40
C MET A 111 -19.67 -5.49 3.76
N GLN A 112 -20.26 -4.74 2.84
CA GLN A 112 -21.55 -4.05 2.98
C GLN A 112 -22.55 -4.66 1.98
N ASP A 113 -23.01 -3.88 1.01
CA ASP A 113 -23.93 -4.29 -0.04
C ASP A 113 -23.26 -4.69 -1.35
N GLY A 114 -21.99 -4.34 -1.55
CA GLY A 114 -21.19 -4.64 -2.73
C GLY A 114 -21.59 -3.90 -4.01
N MET A 115 -22.46 -2.89 -3.91
CA MET A 115 -23.03 -2.21 -5.09
C MET A 115 -21.99 -1.43 -5.89
N ASP A 116 -20.97 -0.86 -5.22
CA ASP A 116 -19.91 -0.07 -5.84
C ASP A 116 -18.62 -0.88 -6.10
N ALA A 117 -18.55 -2.14 -5.65
CA ALA A 117 -17.33 -2.95 -5.70
C ALA A 117 -16.77 -3.09 -7.12
N GLU A 118 -17.63 -3.26 -8.11
CA GLU A 118 -17.24 -3.35 -9.51
C GLU A 118 -16.64 -2.03 -10.02
N SER A 119 -17.23 -0.90 -9.65
CA SER A 119 -16.71 0.43 -10.02
C SER A 119 -15.29 0.64 -9.49
N TYR A 120 -14.98 0.16 -8.28
CA TYR A 120 -13.63 0.23 -7.73
C TYR A 120 -12.64 -0.66 -8.47
N THR A 121 -13.05 -1.84 -8.97
CA THR A 121 -12.17 -2.68 -9.79
C THR A 121 -11.87 -2.05 -11.15
N LEU A 122 -12.80 -1.32 -11.76
CA LEU A 122 -12.52 -0.49 -12.93
C LEU A 122 -11.48 0.60 -12.62
N GLN A 123 -11.65 1.32 -11.50
CA GLN A 123 -10.68 2.34 -11.07
C GLN A 123 -9.27 1.75 -10.81
N ILE A 124 -9.16 0.47 -10.43
CA ILE A 124 -7.86 -0.22 -10.33
C ILE A 124 -7.23 -0.32 -11.72
N GLN A 125 -7.99 -0.75 -12.73
CA GLN A 125 -7.49 -0.90 -14.10
C GLN A 125 -7.08 0.45 -14.70
N ASP A 126 -7.92 1.47 -14.56
CA ASP A 126 -7.63 2.83 -15.02
C ASP A 126 -6.36 3.39 -14.36
N LYS A 127 -6.18 3.13 -13.05
CA LYS A 127 -4.98 3.56 -12.34
C LYS A 127 -3.73 2.80 -12.81
N HIS A 128 -3.82 1.51 -13.10
CA HIS A 128 -2.72 0.77 -13.69
C HIS A 128 -2.31 1.33 -15.05
N GLU A 129 -3.27 1.70 -15.88
CA GLU A 129 -2.99 2.32 -17.17
C GLU A 129 -2.29 3.67 -17.04
N GLN A 130 -2.79 4.55 -16.17
CA GLN A 130 -2.13 5.83 -15.85
C GLN A 130 -0.70 5.66 -15.34
N LEU A 131 -0.48 4.69 -14.43
CA LEU A 131 0.85 4.42 -13.90
C LEU A 131 1.80 3.83 -14.95
N ALA A 132 1.31 3.00 -15.87
CA ALA A 132 2.09 2.48 -16.98
C ALA A 132 2.52 3.60 -17.97
N GLU A 133 1.65 4.58 -18.25
CA GLU A 133 1.97 5.77 -19.04
C GLU A 133 2.99 6.67 -18.35
N GLN A 134 2.86 6.86 -17.04
CA GLN A 134 3.82 7.59 -16.23
C GLN A 134 5.18 6.89 -16.20
N PHE A 135 5.20 5.57 -16.10
CA PHE A 135 6.41 4.75 -16.13
C PHE A 135 7.14 4.91 -17.46
N GLU A 136 6.45 4.85 -18.60
CA GLU A 136 7.03 5.07 -19.91
C GLU A 136 7.62 6.48 -20.04
N SER A 137 6.87 7.50 -19.65
CA SER A 137 7.32 8.90 -19.77
C SER A 137 8.47 9.27 -18.84
N SER A 138 8.59 8.64 -17.69
CA SER A 138 9.60 8.96 -16.66
C SER A 138 10.88 8.13 -16.77
N SER A 139 10.75 6.84 -17.12
CA SER A 139 11.88 5.91 -17.18
C SER A 139 12.51 5.75 -18.58
N GLY A 140 11.81 6.18 -19.63
CA GLY A 140 12.17 5.92 -21.02
C GLY A 140 12.03 4.44 -21.43
N LYS A 141 11.46 3.61 -20.57
CA LYS A 141 11.13 2.20 -20.83
C LYS A 141 9.76 2.10 -21.47
N LYS A 142 9.48 0.98 -22.14
CA LYS A 142 8.18 0.76 -22.76
C LYS A 142 7.09 0.53 -21.71
N LYS A 143 5.86 0.95 -22.00
CA LYS A 143 4.67 0.71 -21.18
C LYS A 143 4.49 -0.76 -20.82
N ASP A 144 4.82 -1.67 -21.74
CA ASP A 144 4.70 -3.13 -21.55
C ASP A 144 5.67 -3.70 -20.49
N GLU A 145 6.67 -2.93 -20.07
CA GLU A 145 7.60 -3.32 -18.99
C GLU A 145 7.02 -2.99 -17.59
N TYR A 146 5.91 -2.26 -17.50
CA TYR A 146 5.19 -2.03 -16.25
C TYR A 146 4.44 -3.31 -15.85
N THR A 147 4.61 -3.73 -14.61
CA THR A 147 3.96 -4.95 -14.08
C THR A 147 2.80 -4.54 -13.18
N PRO A 148 1.54 -4.72 -13.63
CA PRO A 148 0.38 -4.43 -12.80
C PRO A 148 0.17 -5.47 -11.71
N LEU A 149 -0.66 -5.13 -10.71
CA LEU A 149 -1.00 -6.00 -9.58
C LEU A 149 -2.04 -7.05 -9.98
N PRO A 150 -1.76 -8.37 -9.89
CA PRO A 150 -2.68 -9.44 -10.30
C PRO A 150 -4.04 -9.40 -9.56
N LEU A 151 -4.03 -9.02 -8.27
CA LEU A 151 -5.22 -9.00 -7.42
C LEU A 151 -6.36 -8.15 -7.99
N GLY A 152 -6.05 -7.00 -8.61
CA GLY A 152 -7.09 -6.13 -9.19
C GLY A 152 -7.86 -6.80 -10.33
N PHE A 153 -7.14 -7.49 -11.21
CA PHE A 153 -7.73 -8.27 -12.31
C PHE A 153 -8.50 -9.48 -11.79
N TYR A 154 -7.95 -10.18 -10.80
CA TYR A 154 -8.65 -11.29 -10.14
C TYR A 154 -10.00 -10.84 -9.56
N MET A 155 -10.01 -9.74 -8.79
CA MET A 155 -11.23 -9.21 -8.19
C MET A 155 -12.26 -8.81 -9.25
N ARG A 156 -11.84 -8.22 -10.38
CA ARG A 156 -12.75 -7.92 -11.47
C ARG A 156 -13.30 -9.21 -12.10
N GLY A 157 -12.46 -10.21 -12.39
CA GLY A 157 -12.90 -11.50 -12.88
C GLY A 157 -13.95 -12.13 -11.97
N MET A 158 -13.70 -12.15 -10.66
CA MET A 158 -14.59 -12.63 -9.62
C MET A 158 -15.97 -11.94 -9.62
N LEU A 159 -15.99 -10.61 -9.79
CA LEU A 159 -17.25 -9.85 -9.81
C LEU A 159 -18.02 -10.04 -11.12
N ARG A 160 -17.30 -10.15 -12.25
CA ARG A 160 -17.93 -10.36 -13.56
C ARG A 160 -18.51 -11.77 -13.69
N GLU A 161 -17.83 -12.81 -13.19
CA GLU A 161 -18.42 -14.16 -13.21
C GLU A 161 -19.67 -14.28 -12.30
N ALA A 162 -19.73 -13.49 -11.22
CA ALA A 162 -20.89 -13.49 -10.32
C ALA A 162 -22.16 -12.93 -10.95
N THR A 163 -22.10 -12.30 -12.11
CA THR A 163 -23.27 -11.86 -12.87
C THR A 163 -23.98 -13.01 -13.60
N HIS A 164 -23.33 -14.19 -13.72
CA HIS A 164 -23.79 -15.37 -14.45
C HIS A 164 -23.96 -15.21 -15.97
N HIS A 165 -23.48 -14.09 -16.56
CA HIS A 165 -23.55 -13.84 -18.00
C HIS A 165 -22.28 -13.18 -18.58
N ASP A 166 -21.46 -12.52 -17.79
CA ASP A 166 -20.29 -11.78 -18.26
C ASP A 166 -19.01 -12.63 -18.23
N TYR A 167 -19.10 -13.90 -18.57
CA TYR A 167 -17.98 -14.84 -18.50
C TYR A 167 -16.81 -14.49 -19.44
N ASP A 168 -17.07 -13.80 -20.56
CA ASP A 168 -16.02 -13.34 -21.47
C ASP A 168 -15.13 -12.26 -20.82
N ASP A 169 -15.76 -11.31 -20.10
CA ASP A 169 -15.02 -10.28 -19.37
C ASP A 169 -14.28 -10.88 -18.15
N ALA A 170 -14.94 -11.79 -17.43
CA ALA A 170 -14.31 -12.54 -16.35
C ALA A 170 -13.08 -13.33 -16.83
N SER A 171 -13.22 -14.06 -17.96
CA SER A 171 -12.14 -14.84 -18.56
C SER A 171 -10.95 -13.97 -18.96
N ARG A 172 -11.18 -12.80 -19.60
CA ARG A 172 -10.11 -11.85 -19.94
C ARG A 172 -9.33 -11.41 -18.69
N ASN A 173 -10.03 -11.08 -17.62
CA ASN A 173 -9.42 -10.59 -16.40
C ASN A 173 -8.64 -11.72 -15.66
N TYR A 174 -9.19 -12.92 -15.57
CA TYR A 174 -8.43 -14.07 -15.02
C TYR A 174 -7.25 -14.46 -15.89
N ALA A 175 -7.33 -14.33 -17.22
CA ALA A 175 -6.20 -14.58 -18.12
C ALA A 175 -5.06 -13.59 -17.88
N ILE A 176 -5.36 -12.30 -17.68
CA ILE A 176 -4.34 -11.30 -17.31
C ILE A 176 -3.69 -11.66 -15.97
N ALA A 177 -4.49 -11.96 -14.94
CA ALA A 177 -3.97 -12.35 -13.63
C ALA A 177 -3.11 -13.61 -13.71
N SER A 178 -3.53 -14.62 -14.49
CA SER A 178 -2.78 -15.87 -14.71
C SER A 178 -1.47 -15.66 -15.45
N ASN A 179 -1.45 -14.75 -16.43
CA ASN A 179 -0.20 -14.40 -17.14
C ASN A 179 0.80 -13.68 -16.22
N LEU A 180 0.32 -12.88 -15.27
CA LEU A 180 1.15 -12.20 -14.26
C LEU A 180 1.68 -13.19 -13.20
N LEU A 181 0.95 -14.26 -12.92
CA LEU A 181 1.30 -15.31 -11.96
C LEU A 181 1.20 -16.70 -12.62
N PRO A 182 2.09 -17.04 -13.58
CA PRO A 182 1.95 -18.26 -14.41
C PRO A 182 2.06 -19.58 -13.63
N ASN A 183 2.64 -19.54 -12.45
CA ASN A 183 2.80 -20.71 -11.60
C ASN A 183 1.66 -20.90 -10.57
N SER A 184 0.61 -20.06 -10.63
CA SER A 184 -0.54 -20.16 -9.73
C SER A 184 -1.59 -21.13 -10.26
N GLU A 185 -1.58 -22.38 -9.77
CA GLU A 185 -2.60 -23.37 -10.12
C GLU A 185 -4.03 -22.89 -9.84
N PRO A 186 -4.36 -22.23 -8.69
CA PRO A 186 -5.70 -21.73 -8.45
C PRO A 186 -6.21 -20.77 -9.52
N LEU A 187 -5.34 -19.87 -10.02
CA LEU A 187 -5.71 -18.96 -11.11
C LEU A 187 -5.98 -19.70 -12.43
N GLN A 188 -5.21 -20.72 -12.74
CA GLN A 188 -5.43 -21.54 -13.94
C GLN A 188 -6.75 -22.30 -13.85
N TRP A 189 -7.11 -22.84 -12.67
CA TRP A 189 -8.41 -23.50 -12.46
C TRP A 189 -9.58 -22.53 -12.58
N ASP A 190 -9.46 -21.32 -11.99
CA ASP A 190 -10.49 -20.29 -12.12
C ASP A 190 -10.68 -19.86 -13.57
N LEU A 191 -9.58 -19.68 -14.32
CA LEU A 191 -9.64 -19.35 -15.75
C LEU A 191 -10.31 -20.49 -16.56
N ALA A 192 -9.91 -21.74 -16.36
CA ALA A 192 -10.49 -22.86 -17.07
C ALA A 192 -11.99 -23.04 -16.77
N ARG A 193 -12.38 -22.85 -15.51
CA ARG A 193 -13.79 -22.92 -15.08
C ARG A 193 -14.63 -21.81 -15.74
N VAL A 194 -14.19 -20.56 -15.69
CA VAL A 194 -14.95 -19.45 -16.26
C VAL A 194 -15.06 -19.53 -17.78
N GLN A 195 -14.06 -20.08 -18.46
CA GLN A 195 -14.10 -20.36 -19.91
C GLN A 195 -15.16 -21.40 -20.29
N SER A 196 -15.55 -22.28 -19.35
CA SER A 196 -16.67 -23.20 -19.56
C SER A 196 -18.05 -22.55 -19.28
N GLY A 197 -18.09 -21.27 -18.92
CA GLY A 197 -19.33 -20.55 -18.63
C GLY A 197 -20.01 -20.96 -17.32
N VAL A 198 -19.22 -21.39 -16.33
CA VAL A 198 -19.74 -21.88 -15.05
C VAL A 198 -19.18 -21.05 -13.91
N HIS A 199 -20.10 -20.54 -13.06
CA HIS A 199 -19.74 -19.92 -11.77
C HIS A 199 -19.65 -20.96 -10.65
N SER A 200 -20.73 -21.70 -10.43
CA SER A 200 -20.88 -22.78 -9.45
C SER A 200 -21.88 -23.82 -9.96
N GLN A 201 -21.86 -25.00 -9.38
CA GLN A 201 -22.89 -26.02 -9.65
C GLN A 201 -24.24 -25.61 -9.05
N PRO A 202 -25.37 -26.07 -9.62
CA PRO A 202 -26.68 -25.84 -9.02
C PRO A 202 -26.74 -26.34 -7.57
N GLY A 203 -27.32 -25.54 -6.68
CA GLY A 203 -27.37 -25.82 -5.25
C GLY A 203 -26.07 -25.49 -4.51
N HIS A 204 -25.12 -24.83 -5.16
CA HIS A 204 -23.86 -24.37 -4.54
C HIS A 204 -23.71 -22.86 -4.69
N GLY A 205 -23.01 -22.28 -3.73
CA GLY A 205 -22.48 -20.91 -3.81
C GLY A 205 -20.97 -20.91 -3.63
N VAL A 206 -20.35 -19.77 -3.64
CA VAL A 206 -18.90 -19.62 -3.59
C VAL A 206 -18.50 -18.79 -2.38
N VAL A 207 -17.52 -19.27 -1.61
CA VAL A 207 -16.87 -18.53 -0.53
C VAL A 207 -15.50 -18.07 -1.03
N TYR A 208 -15.25 -16.76 -1.00
CA TYR A 208 -13.96 -16.15 -1.24
C TYR A 208 -13.34 -15.72 0.10
N VAL A 209 -12.18 -16.29 0.43
CA VAL A 209 -11.42 -15.93 1.62
C VAL A 209 -10.27 -15.02 1.20
N PHE A 210 -10.34 -13.73 1.56
CA PHE A 210 -9.25 -12.76 1.43
C PHE A 210 -8.44 -12.76 2.73
N ALA A 211 -7.25 -13.29 2.68
CA ALA A 211 -6.35 -13.37 3.82
C ALA A 211 -5.25 -12.31 3.73
N MET A 212 -5.22 -11.43 4.73
CA MET A 212 -4.14 -10.46 4.95
C MET A 212 -3.06 -11.15 5.79
N VAL A 213 -1.91 -11.44 5.18
CA VAL A 213 -0.87 -12.30 5.76
C VAL A 213 0.39 -11.50 6.03
N GLY A 214 0.95 -11.68 7.23
CA GLY A 214 2.20 -11.06 7.65
C GLY A 214 2.09 -9.57 7.93
N ARG A 215 3.16 -9.02 8.47
CA ARG A 215 3.31 -7.58 8.72
C ARG A 215 3.90 -6.92 7.50
N GLY A 216 3.27 -5.86 7.01
CA GLY A 216 3.72 -5.12 5.84
C GLY A 216 5.00 -4.33 6.04
N PRO A 217 5.66 -3.96 4.94
CA PRO A 217 6.86 -3.13 4.98
C PRO A 217 6.53 -1.70 5.44
N TYR A 218 7.51 -1.06 6.07
CA TYR A 218 7.39 0.35 6.45
C TYR A 218 8.73 1.08 6.30
N LYS A 219 8.67 2.42 6.19
CA LYS A 219 9.85 3.25 6.03
C LYS A 219 10.43 3.65 7.39
N VAL A 220 11.78 3.68 7.47
CA VAL A 220 12.56 4.25 8.57
C VAL A 220 13.53 5.30 8.03
N GLU A 221 14.07 6.15 8.92
CA GLU A 221 15.11 7.11 8.55
C GLU A 221 16.48 6.49 8.77
N VAL A 222 17.32 6.52 7.74
CA VAL A 222 18.73 6.12 7.81
C VAL A 222 19.64 7.24 7.31
N ALA A 223 20.87 7.29 7.82
CA ALA A 223 21.92 8.19 7.33
C ALA A 223 22.84 7.42 6.39
N GLU A 224 22.99 7.88 5.16
CA GLU A 224 23.76 7.16 4.14
C GLU A 224 24.58 8.09 3.25
N GLN A 225 25.75 7.61 2.78
CA GLN A 225 26.56 8.33 1.81
C GLN A 225 25.87 8.31 0.44
N PRO A 226 25.80 9.47 -0.25
CA PRO A 226 25.25 9.54 -1.59
C PRO A 226 26.05 8.66 -2.57
N THR A 227 25.34 7.92 -3.41
CA THR A 227 25.95 7.16 -4.53
C THR A 227 26.44 8.10 -5.61
N SER A 228 27.39 7.64 -6.46
CA SER A 228 27.85 8.41 -7.62
C SER A 228 26.71 8.73 -8.58
N ALA A 229 25.78 7.79 -8.79
CA ALA A 229 24.59 8.02 -9.62
C ALA A 229 23.68 9.11 -9.02
N ALA A 230 23.46 9.09 -7.70
CA ALA A 230 22.68 10.13 -7.02
C ALA A 230 23.37 11.51 -7.12
N LEU A 231 24.68 11.57 -7.05
CA LEU A 231 25.44 12.83 -7.19
C LEU A 231 25.32 13.40 -8.60
N LEU A 232 25.37 12.58 -9.66
CA LEU A 232 25.16 13.03 -11.04
C LEU A 232 23.76 13.61 -11.24
N ILE A 233 22.73 12.94 -10.72
CA ILE A 233 21.36 13.45 -10.78
C ILE A 233 21.23 14.74 -9.97
N ALA A 234 21.83 14.80 -8.77
CA ALA A 234 21.81 15.99 -7.94
C ALA A 234 22.48 17.20 -8.61
N ASP A 235 23.59 16.99 -9.31
CA ASP A 235 24.27 18.04 -10.06
C ASP A 235 23.41 18.61 -11.18
N GLN A 236 22.69 17.76 -11.92
CA GLN A 236 21.72 18.19 -12.93
C GLN A 236 20.60 19.03 -12.29
N ILE A 237 20.03 18.57 -11.16
CA ILE A 237 19.00 19.28 -10.42
C ILE A 237 19.53 20.65 -9.98
N ILE A 238 20.68 20.71 -9.34
CA ILE A 238 21.27 21.92 -8.78
C ILE A 238 21.57 22.94 -9.88
N SER A 239 22.14 22.49 -11.00
CA SER A 239 22.47 23.33 -12.16
C SER A 239 21.23 23.93 -12.84
N ALA A 240 20.11 23.22 -12.82
CA ALA A 240 18.83 23.70 -13.37
C ALA A 240 18.18 24.82 -12.52
N VAL A 241 18.55 24.94 -11.23
CA VAL A 241 17.97 25.93 -10.30
C VAL A 241 18.77 27.20 -10.24
N GLY A 242 20.08 27.13 -10.41
CA GLY A 242 20.93 28.31 -10.32
C GLY A 242 22.42 27.97 -10.42
N PRO A 243 23.30 28.97 -10.25
CA PRO A 243 24.73 28.81 -10.35
C PRO A 243 25.35 28.09 -9.11
N TYR A 244 24.68 27.06 -8.65
CA TYR A 244 25.13 26.25 -7.53
C TYR A 244 26.02 25.10 -8.00
N LYS A 245 26.96 24.65 -7.16
CA LYS A 245 27.87 23.53 -7.44
C LYS A 245 27.87 22.54 -6.29
N LEU A 246 28.04 21.26 -6.60
CA LEU A 246 28.27 20.25 -5.58
C LEU A 246 29.59 20.52 -4.85
N PRO A 247 29.60 20.48 -3.51
CA PRO A 247 30.85 20.54 -2.75
C PRO A 247 31.66 19.26 -3.01
N PRO A 248 33.02 19.35 -2.93
CA PRO A 248 33.90 18.21 -3.18
C PRO A 248 33.68 17.05 -2.19
N THR A 249 33.11 17.33 -1.02
CA THR A 249 32.80 16.33 0.01
C THR A 249 31.37 16.56 0.51
N ILE A 250 30.57 15.49 0.53
CA ILE A 250 29.19 15.52 1.01
C ILE A 250 29.10 14.56 2.21
N ALA A 251 28.65 15.09 3.36
CA ALA A 251 28.36 14.27 4.53
C ALA A 251 27.15 13.35 4.29
N PRO A 252 27.00 12.26 5.05
CA PRO A 252 25.84 11.39 4.96
C PRO A 252 24.53 12.18 5.00
N ILE A 253 23.59 11.80 4.14
CA ILE A 253 22.25 12.38 4.04
C ILE A 253 21.23 11.46 4.70
N LYS A 254 20.17 12.03 5.25
CA LYS A 254 19.05 11.27 5.78
C LYS A 254 18.07 10.94 4.67
N ILE A 255 17.84 9.65 4.45
CA ILE A 255 16.91 9.11 3.47
C ILE A 255 15.97 8.11 4.13
N PRO A 256 14.78 7.85 3.57
CA PRO A 256 13.99 6.70 3.98
C PRO A 256 14.70 5.41 3.57
N ASP A 257 14.44 4.33 4.31
CA ASP A 257 14.79 2.96 3.95
C ASP A 257 13.61 2.04 4.29
N ILE A 258 13.50 0.89 3.62
CA ILE A 258 12.41 -0.06 3.82
C ILE A 258 12.80 -1.11 4.86
N VAL A 259 11.97 -1.25 5.87
CA VAL A 259 12.05 -2.35 6.86
C VAL A 259 10.92 -3.32 6.61
N VAL A 260 11.25 -4.59 6.44
CA VAL A 260 10.28 -5.69 6.36
C VAL A 260 10.33 -6.45 7.68
N PRO A 261 9.25 -6.43 8.47
CA PRO A 261 9.19 -7.20 9.70
C PRO A 261 9.21 -8.71 9.40
N PRO A 262 9.92 -9.52 10.20
CA PRO A 262 9.84 -10.97 10.08
C PRO A 262 8.42 -11.45 10.40
N THR A 263 8.02 -12.55 9.78
CA THR A 263 6.75 -13.21 10.07
C THR A 263 6.93 -14.73 9.96
N ASP A 264 6.26 -15.45 10.83
CA ASP A 264 6.25 -16.91 10.82
C ASP A 264 5.06 -17.48 10.02
N VAL A 265 4.19 -16.60 9.49
CA VAL A 265 3.01 -17.00 8.72
C VAL A 265 3.25 -16.77 7.24
N ASP A 266 3.09 -17.81 6.43
CA ASP A 266 3.21 -17.75 4.97
C ASP A 266 1.86 -17.86 4.25
N SER A 267 0.84 -18.47 4.87
CA SER A 267 -0.49 -18.63 4.29
C SER A 267 -1.56 -18.86 5.35
N VAL A 268 -2.83 -18.91 4.94
CA VAL A 268 -3.96 -19.26 5.81
C VAL A 268 -4.62 -20.54 5.31
N GLY A 269 -4.65 -21.56 6.16
CA GLY A 269 -5.36 -22.81 5.91
C GLY A 269 -6.85 -22.65 6.14
N VAL A 270 -7.65 -23.09 5.18
CA VAL A 270 -9.11 -23.01 5.18
C VAL A 270 -9.71 -24.40 5.39
N GLN A 271 -10.66 -24.50 6.33
CA GLN A 271 -11.49 -25.67 6.54
C GLN A 271 -12.98 -25.24 6.58
N ILE A 272 -13.84 -26.09 6.05
CA ILE A 272 -15.31 -25.92 6.11
C ILE A 272 -15.92 -27.20 6.69
N ASN A 273 -16.72 -27.05 7.75
CA ASN A 273 -17.32 -28.19 8.47
C ASN A 273 -16.27 -29.28 8.87
N ALA A 274 -15.12 -28.84 9.36
CA ALA A 274 -13.96 -29.66 9.70
C ALA A 274 -13.29 -30.39 8.49
N GLN A 275 -13.77 -30.20 7.27
CA GLN A 275 -13.11 -30.68 6.07
C GLN A 275 -12.03 -29.70 5.62
N ARG A 276 -10.79 -30.18 5.45
CA ARG A 276 -9.69 -29.36 4.93
C ARG A 276 -9.91 -29.06 3.45
N ILE A 277 -9.89 -27.77 3.10
CA ILE A 277 -10.01 -27.29 1.71
C ILE A 277 -8.61 -27.07 1.12
N GLY A 278 -7.82 -26.18 1.71
CA GLY A 278 -6.47 -25.85 1.25
C GLY A 278 -5.94 -24.56 1.87
N PRO A 279 -4.71 -24.16 1.50
CA PRO A 279 -4.17 -22.87 1.87
C PRO A 279 -4.64 -21.77 0.90
N THR A 280 -4.61 -20.51 1.35
CA THR A 280 -4.73 -19.35 0.49
C THR A 280 -3.48 -19.17 -0.39
N SER A 281 -3.66 -18.51 -1.55
CA SER A 281 -2.58 -18.24 -2.52
C SER A 281 -2.36 -16.75 -2.71
N SER A 282 -1.09 -16.32 -2.81
CA SER A 282 -0.70 -14.92 -2.98
C SER A 282 -1.19 -14.36 -4.32
N LEU A 283 -1.86 -13.19 -4.24
CA LEU A 283 -2.24 -12.37 -5.39
C LEU A 283 -1.65 -10.97 -5.34
N ALA A 284 -1.12 -10.53 -4.19
CA ALA A 284 -0.48 -9.23 -4.03
C ALA A 284 0.63 -9.29 -2.96
N ASN A 285 1.87 -9.49 -3.40
CA ASN A 285 3.04 -9.45 -2.53
C ASN A 285 3.47 -7.98 -2.33
N ILE A 286 3.00 -7.37 -1.24
CA ILE A 286 3.23 -5.96 -0.90
C ILE A 286 4.69 -5.71 -0.49
N GLU A 287 5.31 -6.69 0.15
CA GLU A 287 6.75 -6.65 0.47
C GLU A 287 7.58 -6.41 -0.79
N GLN A 288 7.38 -7.25 -1.81
CA GLN A 288 8.13 -7.14 -3.06
C GLN A 288 7.83 -5.83 -3.80
N LEU A 289 6.57 -5.37 -3.81
CA LEU A 289 6.18 -4.09 -4.42
C LEU A 289 6.88 -2.92 -3.75
N ALA A 290 6.88 -2.85 -2.41
CA ALA A 290 7.51 -1.78 -1.67
C ALA A 290 9.04 -1.76 -1.89
N ILE A 291 9.69 -2.91 -1.82
CA ILE A 291 11.14 -3.04 -2.04
C ILE A 291 11.51 -2.61 -3.46
N SER A 292 10.81 -3.14 -4.48
CA SER A 292 11.12 -2.85 -5.88
C SER A 292 10.88 -1.37 -6.22
N THR A 293 9.78 -0.79 -5.75
CA THR A 293 9.47 0.64 -5.92
C THR A 293 10.53 1.52 -5.26
N PHE A 294 10.93 1.18 -4.03
CA PHE A 294 11.96 1.92 -3.31
C PHE A 294 13.32 1.83 -4.03
N GLN A 295 13.74 0.64 -4.43
CA GLN A 295 15.01 0.42 -5.13
C GLN A 295 15.07 1.19 -6.45
N ALA A 296 13.99 1.19 -7.23
CA ALA A 296 13.90 1.95 -8.48
C ALA A 296 14.06 3.46 -8.27
N ASN A 297 13.56 3.99 -7.15
CA ASN A 297 13.55 5.42 -6.85
C ASN A 297 14.71 5.87 -5.94
N ARG A 298 15.52 4.96 -5.39
CA ARG A 298 16.51 5.25 -4.35
C ARG A 298 17.51 6.34 -4.75
N ASN A 299 18.09 6.25 -5.96
CA ASN A 299 19.04 7.26 -6.42
C ASN A 299 18.39 8.65 -6.59
N SER A 300 17.15 8.71 -7.06
CA SER A 300 16.39 9.96 -7.18
C SER A 300 16.04 10.56 -5.81
N ILE A 301 15.71 9.74 -4.83
CA ILE A 301 15.46 10.16 -3.44
C ILE A 301 16.74 10.75 -2.84
N MET A 302 17.88 10.05 -2.98
CA MET A 302 19.18 10.54 -2.55
C MET A 302 19.57 11.86 -3.23
N ALA A 303 19.40 11.92 -4.55
CA ALA A 303 19.72 13.11 -5.34
C ALA A 303 18.93 14.34 -4.88
N ARG A 304 17.63 14.20 -4.65
CA ARG A 304 16.80 15.29 -4.11
C ARG A 304 17.25 15.73 -2.72
N ALA A 305 17.62 14.79 -1.85
CA ALA A 305 18.10 15.12 -0.51
C ALA A 305 19.44 15.88 -0.57
N VAL A 306 20.37 15.48 -1.44
CA VAL A 306 21.63 16.19 -1.69
C VAL A 306 21.36 17.58 -2.26
N ALA A 307 20.56 17.71 -3.29
CA ALA A 307 20.25 18.99 -3.95
C ALA A 307 19.62 19.98 -2.95
N ARG A 308 18.65 19.54 -2.14
CA ARG A 308 18.06 20.38 -1.08
C ARG A 308 19.12 20.89 -0.10
N ARG A 309 19.99 20.01 0.40
CA ARG A 309 21.07 20.40 1.33
C ARG A 309 21.99 21.45 0.72
N VAL A 310 22.42 21.26 -0.52
CA VAL A 310 23.30 22.20 -1.21
C VAL A 310 22.64 23.55 -1.42
N ILE A 311 21.42 23.58 -1.93
CA ILE A 311 20.68 24.82 -2.21
C ILE A 311 20.37 25.57 -0.92
N LYS A 312 19.94 24.87 0.12
CA LYS A 312 19.68 25.47 1.45
C LYS A 312 20.96 26.08 2.05
N LYS A 313 22.11 25.37 1.97
CA LYS A 313 23.40 25.94 2.42
C LYS A 313 23.78 27.20 1.64
N ALA A 314 23.61 27.18 0.32
CA ALA A 314 23.92 28.32 -0.54
C ALA A 314 23.05 29.55 -0.20
N THR A 315 21.76 29.37 0.07
CA THR A 315 20.87 30.46 0.48
C THR A 315 21.24 31.04 1.84
N ILE A 316 21.68 30.24 2.79
CA ILE A 316 22.18 30.72 4.10
C ILE A 316 23.47 31.54 3.92
N VAL A 317 24.41 31.04 3.08
CA VAL A 317 25.67 31.76 2.81
C VAL A 317 25.39 33.10 2.09
N ALA A 318 24.46 33.11 1.11
CA ALA A 318 24.05 34.35 0.43
C ALA A 318 23.40 35.35 1.40
N ALA A 319 22.54 34.88 2.31
CA ALA A 319 21.95 35.72 3.34
C ALA A 319 23.02 36.28 4.31
N LYS A 320 24.03 35.49 4.68
CA LYS A 320 25.16 35.98 5.49
C LYS A 320 25.94 37.08 4.77
N SER A 321 26.26 36.90 3.48
CA SER A 321 27.02 37.89 2.70
C SER A 321 26.28 39.21 2.51
N SER A 322 24.93 39.20 2.48
CA SER A 322 24.10 40.38 2.33
C SER A 322 23.89 41.15 3.64
N MET A 323 24.11 40.50 4.80
CA MET A 323 23.90 41.09 6.14
C MET A 323 25.19 41.55 6.83
N ASP A 324 26.26 41.83 6.07
CA ASP A 324 27.57 42.20 6.60
C ASP A 324 27.44 43.28 7.72
N LYS A 325 28.08 43.03 8.88
CA LYS A 325 28.56 44.03 9.87
C LYS A 325 28.26 43.78 11.37
N GLY A 326 28.13 42.53 11.84
CA GLY A 326 28.10 42.31 13.27
C GLY A 326 28.44 40.88 13.68
N GLY A 327 29.56 40.63 14.36
CA GLY A 327 30.00 39.30 14.74
C GLY A 327 29.00 38.41 15.49
N LEU A 328 28.02 39.02 16.18
CA LEU A 328 26.93 38.31 16.89
C LEU A 328 25.88 37.71 15.92
N THR A 329 25.62 38.38 14.81
CA THR A 329 24.68 37.88 13.78
C THR A 329 25.26 36.68 13.00
N ALA A 330 26.55 36.70 12.74
CA ALA A 330 27.26 35.59 12.09
C ALA A 330 27.26 34.31 12.95
N ILE A 331 27.51 34.43 14.25
CA ILE A 331 27.43 33.31 15.20
C ILE A 331 26.00 32.75 15.31
N GLY A 332 25.00 33.64 15.38
CA GLY A 332 23.59 33.24 15.40
C GLY A 332 23.16 32.46 14.13
N MET A 333 23.66 32.83 12.95
CA MET A 333 23.40 32.14 11.70
C MET A 333 24.15 30.81 11.57
N ASP A 334 25.36 30.68 12.15
CA ASP A 334 26.08 29.40 12.22
C ASP A 334 25.35 28.41 13.12
N LEU A 335 24.88 28.85 14.29
CA LEU A 335 24.04 28.04 15.18
C LEU A 335 22.72 27.68 14.53
N ALA A 336 22.06 28.59 13.78
CA ALA A 336 20.85 28.29 13.01
C ALA A 336 21.13 27.29 11.89
N GLY A 337 22.27 27.37 11.22
CA GLY A 337 22.69 26.40 10.19
C GLY A 337 22.92 25.01 10.77
N ILE A 338 23.58 24.91 11.92
CA ILE A 338 23.80 23.64 12.64
C ILE A 338 22.47 23.06 13.15
N ALA A 339 21.62 23.89 13.73
CA ALA A 339 20.31 23.47 14.20
C ALA A 339 19.41 22.98 13.03
N TRP A 340 19.57 23.58 11.87
CA TRP A 340 18.80 23.20 10.69
C TRP A 340 19.29 21.89 10.06
N GLU A 341 20.60 21.65 9.94
CA GLU A 341 21.14 20.33 9.53
C GLU A 341 20.66 19.21 10.47
N ALA A 342 20.57 19.49 11.77
CA ALA A 342 20.02 18.58 12.75
C ALA A 342 18.50 18.34 12.56
N SER A 343 17.76 19.30 11.98
CA SER A 343 16.32 19.21 11.73
C SER A 343 15.96 18.54 10.41
N GLU A 344 16.94 18.32 9.50
CA GLU A 344 16.70 17.55 8.29
C GLU A 344 16.22 16.14 8.65
N ALA A 345 15.04 15.75 8.13
CA ALA A 345 14.50 14.43 8.36
C ALA A 345 14.00 13.82 7.04
N ALA A 346 14.16 12.50 6.92
CA ALA A 346 13.66 11.77 5.76
C ALA A 346 12.13 11.72 5.76
N ASP A 347 11.53 11.68 4.58
CA ASP A 347 10.11 11.38 4.44
C ASP A 347 9.88 9.87 4.62
N THR A 348 9.43 9.51 5.80
CA THR A 348 9.14 8.12 6.18
C THR A 348 7.64 7.80 6.12
N ARG A 349 6.83 8.65 5.45
CA ARG A 349 5.41 8.38 5.27
C ARG A 349 5.23 7.18 4.35
N CYS A 350 4.37 6.28 4.74
CA CYS A 350 3.90 5.12 3.99
C CYS A 350 2.66 4.56 4.67
N TRP A 351 1.85 3.81 3.97
CA TRP A 351 0.70 3.12 4.54
C TRP A 351 1.18 2.01 5.50
N GLY A 352 1.26 2.35 6.80
CA GLY A 352 1.99 1.59 7.82
C GLY A 352 1.31 0.32 8.32
N LEU A 353 -0.01 0.17 8.05
CA LEU A 353 -0.80 -0.99 8.47
C LEU A 353 -1.19 -1.91 7.29
N LEU A 354 -0.51 -1.85 6.15
CA LEU A 354 -0.70 -2.85 5.11
C LEU A 354 -0.20 -4.24 5.55
N PRO A 355 -0.76 -5.35 5.04
CA PRO A 355 -0.19 -6.68 5.23
C PRO A 355 1.07 -6.85 4.37
N ARG A 356 1.84 -7.89 4.64
CA ARG A 356 2.95 -8.29 3.77
C ARG A 356 2.45 -8.84 2.43
N ASP A 357 1.33 -9.58 2.47
CA ASP A 357 0.76 -10.26 1.32
C ASP A 357 -0.77 -10.30 1.44
N ILE A 358 -1.47 -10.13 0.33
CA ILE A 358 -2.90 -10.39 0.22
C ILE A 358 -3.08 -11.66 -0.60
N GLN A 359 -3.68 -12.65 0.04
CA GLN A 359 -3.91 -13.97 -0.51
C GLN A 359 -5.39 -14.24 -0.66
N VAL A 360 -5.74 -15.11 -1.60
CA VAL A 360 -7.13 -15.48 -1.83
C VAL A 360 -7.25 -17.02 -1.94
N LEU A 361 -8.39 -17.53 -1.47
CA LEU A 361 -8.86 -18.86 -1.76
C LEU A 361 -10.32 -18.79 -2.16
N ARG A 362 -10.66 -19.38 -3.30
CA ARG A 362 -12.03 -19.61 -3.76
C ARG A 362 -12.42 -21.06 -3.42
N VAL A 363 -13.61 -21.23 -2.86
CA VAL A 363 -14.17 -22.56 -2.62
C VAL A 363 -15.66 -22.58 -2.94
N GLU A 364 -16.09 -23.58 -3.66
CA GLU A 364 -17.50 -23.87 -3.93
C GLU A 364 -18.07 -24.75 -2.83
N VAL A 365 -19.21 -24.38 -2.28
CA VAL A 365 -19.83 -25.01 -1.10
C VAL A 365 -21.32 -25.18 -1.33
N PRO A 366 -21.94 -26.31 -0.93
CA PRO A 366 -23.39 -26.46 -0.97
C PRO A 366 -24.12 -25.31 -0.24
N THR A 367 -25.33 -24.98 -0.66
CA THR A 367 -26.17 -23.98 0.03
C THR A 367 -26.47 -24.39 1.46
N GLY A 368 -26.49 -23.42 2.37
CA GLY A 368 -26.78 -23.64 3.79
C GLY A 368 -25.83 -22.90 4.73
N ASP A 369 -25.95 -23.27 6.00
CA ASP A 369 -25.10 -22.70 7.05
C ASP A 369 -23.88 -23.64 7.28
N HIS A 370 -22.70 -23.09 7.27
CA HIS A 370 -21.42 -23.80 7.39
C HIS A 370 -20.56 -23.18 8.48
N GLN A 371 -19.65 -23.98 9.04
CA GLN A 371 -18.63 -23.52 9.96
C GLN A 371 -17.30 -23.37 9.22
N LEU A 372 -16.88 -22.14 9.01
CA LEU A 372 -15.57 -21.81 8.45
C LEU A 372 -14.53 -21.75 9.56
N GLN A 373 -13.39 -22.42 9.36
CA GLN A 373 -12.22 -22.32 10.24
C GLN A 373 -11.01 -21.88 9.44
N LEU A 374 -10.31 -20.87 9.97
CA LEU A 374 -9.09 -20.31 9.39
C LEU A 374 -7.92 -20.46 10.35
N SER A 375 -6.80 -20.96 9.85
CA SER A 375 -5.60 -21.27 10.63
C SER A 375 -4.36 -20.65 10.01
N PRO A 376 -3.53 -19.90 10.76
CA PRO A 376 -2.26 -19.41 10.23
C PRO A 376 -1.30 -20.59 10.00
N LEU A 377 -0.68 -20.64 8.82
CA LEU A 377 0.24 -21.71 8.43
C LEU A 377 1.66 -21.17 8.22
N SER A 378 2.65 -22.03 8.49
CA SER A 378 4.03 -21.90 8.05
C SER A 378 4.49 -23.25 7.52
N ALA A 379 5.02 -23.25 6.28
CA ALA A 379 5.37 -24.48 5.57
C ALA A 379 4.24 -25.54 5.64
N SER A 380 2.99 -25.09 5.41
CA SER A 380 1.76 -25.91 5.44
C SER A 380 1.39 -26.50 6.81
N ARG A 381 2.00 -26.04 7.90
CA ARG A 381 1.70 -26.47 9.29
C ARG A 381 1.08 -25.34 10.07
N PRO A 382 0.04 -25.60 10.90
CA PRO A 382 -0.51 -24.59 11.79
C PRO A 382 0.55 -24.07 12.79
N VAL A 383 0.64 -22.73 12.91
CA VAL A 383 1.62 -22.08 13.80
C VAL A 383 0.94 -21.26 14.91
N GLY A 384 -0.38 -21.23 14.93
CA GLY A 384 -1.15 -20.46 15.93
C GLY A 384 -2.59 -20.93 16.07
N PRO A 385 -3.37 -20.27 16.93
CA PRO A 385 -4.77 -20.61 17.17
C PRO A 385 -5.60 -20.37 15.91
N SER A 386 -6.48 -21.32 15.61
CA SER A 386 -7.49 -21.16 14.54
C SER A 386 -8.61 -20.26 15.00
N GLN A 387 -9.19 -19.52 14.06
CA GLN A 387 -10.45 -18.79 14.26
C GLN A 387 -11.58 -19.52 13.55
N GLN A 388 -12.78 -19.43 14.10
CA GLN A 388 -13.99 -20.02 13.52
C GLN A 388 -15.09 -18.98 13.41
N THR A 389 -15.88 -19.05 12.34
CA THR A 389 -17.05 -18.20 12.12
C THR A 389 -18.13 -18.97 11.37
N PRO A 390 -19.41 -18.78 11.66
CA PRO A 390 -20.48 -19.28 10.82
C PRO A 390 -20.50 -18.52 9.50
N VAL A 391 -20.75 -19.22 8.40
CA VAL A 391 -20.89 -18.65 7.05
C VAL A 391 -22.15 -19.21 6.42
N ARG A 392 -23.01 -18.33 5.92
CA ARG A 392 -24.18 -18.71 5.15
C ARG A 392 -23.86 -18.65 3.64
N VAL A 393 -24.13 -19.75 2.95
CA VAL A 393 -23.93 -19.89 1.51
C VAL A 393 -25.27 -19.94 0.79
N VAL A 394 -25.43 -19.09 -0.23
CA VAL A 394 -26.64 -18.98 -1.05
C VAL A 394 -26.34 -19.47 -2.47
N ASP A 395 -27.30 -20.16 -3.09
CA ASP A 395 -27.14 -20.73 -4.43
C ASP A 395 -26.77 -19.65 -5.46
N GLY A 396 -25.71 -19.91 -6.21
CA GLY A 396 -25.22 -19.02 -7.25
C GLY A 396 -24.61 -17.71 -6.75
N GLN A 397 -24.47 -17.50 -5.44
CA GLN A 397 -23.95 -16.24 -4.88
C GLN A 397 -22.55 -16.39 -4.28
N ASN A 398 -21.85 -15.25 -4.26
CA ASN A 398 -20.57 -15.14 -3.57
C ASN A 398 -20.76 -14.69 -2.11
N THR A 399 -20.04 -15.35 -1.21
CA THR A 399 -19.84 -14.91 0.16
C THR A 399 -18.38 -14.50 0.34
N TYR A 400 -18.13 -13.30 0.82
CA TYR A 400 -16.79 -12.77 1.00
C TYR A 400 -16.38 -12.82 2.46
N VAL A 401 -15.15 -13.25 2.69
CA VAL A 401 -14.57 -13.40 4.02
C VAL A 401 -13.22 -12.68 4.06
N ILE A 402 -12.98 -11.87 5.08
CA ILE A 402 -11.69 -11.23 5.31
C ILE A 402 -11.14 -11.67 6.66
N CYS A 403 -9.87 -12.06 6.68
CA CYS A 403 -9.11 -12.34 7.89
C CYS A 403 -7.72 -11.69 7.85
N TRP A 404 -7.14 -11.43 9.01
CA TRP A 404 -5.84 -10.78 9.11
C TRP A 404 -4.94 -11.45 10.13
N PHE A 405 -3.89 -12.12 9.64
CA PHE A 405 -2.87 -12.81 10.43
C PHE A 405 -1.49 -12.17 10.21
N PRO A 406 -1.11 -11.14 10.96
CA PRO A 406 0.22 -10.53 10.86
C PRO A 406 1.32 -11.46 11.38
N ASP A 407 0.96 -12.39 12.24
CA ASP A 407 1.76 -13.46 12.81
C ASP A 407 0.85 -14.65 13.17
N ALA A 408 1.28 -15.50 14.10
CA ALA A 408 0.50 -16.66 14.55
C ALA A 408 -0.87 -16.31 15.19
N ARG A 409 -1.14 -15.03 15.46
CA ARG A 409 -2.41 -14.54 16.02
C ARG A 409 -3.06 -13.55 15.06
N SER A 410 -4.36 -13.65 14.92
CA SER A 410 -5.15 -12.65 14.18
C SER A 410 -5.30 -11.37 15.00
N VAL A 411 -5.35 -10.23 14.30
CA VAL A 411 -5.60 -8.92 14.93
C VAL A 411 -7.08 -8.64 15.15
N SER A 412 -7.99 -9.35 14.47
CA SER A 412 -9.44 -9.16 14.54
C SER A 412 -10.17 -10.50 14.45
N GLN A 413 -11.47 -10.46 14.67
CA GLN A 413 -12.34 -11.58 14.28
C GLN A 413 -12.44 -11.65 12.74
N ILE A 414 -12.82 -12.84 12.25
CA ILE A 414 -13.12 -13.03 10.83
C ILE A 414 -14.35 -12.20 10.47
N MET A 415 -14.26 -11.44 9.38
CA MET A 415 -15.37 -10.69 8.84
C MET A 415 -15.99 -11.46 7.67
N CYS A 416 -17.31 -11.50 7.63
CA CYS A 416 -18.07 -12.10 6.55
C CYS A 416 -19.05 -11.08 5.97
N SER A 417 -19.25 -11.10 4.64
CA SER A 417 -20.30 -10.32 4.02
C SER A 417 -21.67 -10.86 4.43
N ASN A 418 -22.51 -9.98 4.96
CA ASN A 418 -23.91 -10.30 5.32
C ASN A 418 -24.79 -10.11 4.08
N ARG A 419 -24.78 -11.05 3.16
CA ARG A 419 -25.71 -11.05 2.02
C ARG A 419 -26.72 -12.19 2.14
#